data_029dd42f0a998cd30dbb2b580ed3d778
#
_entry.id   029dd42f0a998cd30dbb2b580ed3d778
#
_cell.length_a   1.000
_cell.length_b   1.000
_cell.length_c   1.000
_cell.angle_alpha   90.00
_cell.angle_beta   90.00
_cell.angle_gamma   90.00
#
_symmetry.space_group_name_H-M   'P 1'
#
loop_
_entity.id
_entity.type
_entity.pdbx_description
1 polymer ?
#
loop_
_entity_poly.entity_id
_entity_poly.type
_entity_poly.pdbx_seq_one_letter_code
_entity_poly.pdbx_strand_id
1 'polypeptide(L)'
;MKTFYAVLANSLIAFLTNTFVWFAATFWVYLETKSVIATSIMAGVYTATVAFSGFFLGSLVDRYRKKTAMLLSSALSLLLYVVALAIYGTSSASLSDVSNPLLWVFIVLILFGAIAGNLRSIALSTLVTILIPEETRDRANGMVGTANGVAFLVASIFSGLAVGFLGMFWVLVLAVGIGALVIAHLLTLAIPEARTVHGDANTDRIDIRGTITAIGQVSGLFGLIFFNTFNNFLGGVFMSLMDPYGLELVSVQVWGALWGFLSLGFIVGGLIVARRGLGRSPLRTLFRTNLVLWTICIFFAIQPSIVLLTIGMFIWLCMIPVVEASEQTILQKVIVPERQGRVFGFAQSIEQAASPITAFMIGPIAQFIFIPFMTTGAGADVIGGWFGTGTGRGIALLFIIAGMIGLVVTLVAMQSRSYRALSQLYTIRGPESDLLEASA
;
A
#
# COMPACT_ATOMS: atom_id res chain seq x y z
N MET A 1 -13.29 1.94 27.33
CA MET A 1 -11.82 2.07 27.21
C MET A 1 -11.08 0.74 27.36
N LYS A 2 -11.24 -0.06 28.45
CA LYS A 2 -10.50 -1.35 28.62
C LYS A 2 -10.75 -2.32 27.45
N THR A 3 -12.00 -2.51 27.05
CA THR A 3 -12.37 -3.40 25.93
C THR A 3 -11.74 -2.93 24.61
N PHE A 4 -11.72 -1.62 24.34
CA PHE A 4 -11.07 -1.07 23.14
C PHE A 4 -9.57 -1.39 23.10
N TYR A 5 -8.84 -1.15 24.21
CA TYR A 5 -7.41 -1.48 24.24
C TYR A 5 -7.14 -2.97 24.07
N ALA A 6 -7.96 -3.85 24.63
CA ALA A 6 -7.82 -5.29 24.45
C ALA A 6 -8.07 -5.72 23.00
N VAL A 7 -9.09 -5.14 22.34
CA VAL A 7 -9.37 -5.36 20.90
C VAL A 7 -8.26 -4.79 20.03
N LEU A 8 -7.75 -3.60 20.35
CA LEU A 8 -6.64 -2.96 19.62
C LEU A 8 -5.37 -3.80 19.71
N ALA A 9 -4.99 -4.27 20.92
CA ALA A 9 -3.83 -5.13 21.11
C ALA A 9 -3.96 -6.46 20.34
N ASN A 10 -5.13 -7.08 20.39
CA ASN A 10 -5.43 -8.30 19.63
C ASN A 10 -5.33 -8.06 18.12
N SER A 11 -5.83 -6.92 17.63
CA SER A 11 -5.77 -6.56 16.22
C SER A 11 -4.36 -6.20 15.77
N LEU A 12 -3.57 -5.55 16.64
CA LEU A 12 -2.16 -5.27 16.39
C LEU A 12 -1.36 -6.55 16.13
N ILE A 13 -1.53 -7.57 16.99
CA ILE A 13 -0.83 -8.85 16.84
C ILE A 13 -1.28 -9.58 15.56
N ALA A 14 -2.57 -9.57 15.24
CA ALA A 14 -3.09 -10.17 14.02
C ALA A 14 -2.57 -9.46 12.77
N PHE A 15 -2.56 -8.13 12.75
CA PHE A 15 -2.02 -7.33 11.63
C PHE A 15 -0.52 -7.55 11.47
N LEU A 16 0.23 -7.55 12.58
CA LEU A 16 1.65 -7.88 12.59
C LEU A 16 1.90 -9.26 11.98
N THR A 17 1.14 -10.29 12.37
CA THR A 17 1.29 -11.65 11.86
C THR A 17 1.06 -11.71 10.35
N ASN A 18 -0.01 -11.09 9.83
CA ASN A 18 -0.30 -11.09 8.41
C ASN A 18 0.75 -10.33 7.59
N THR A 19 1.20 -9.17 8.09
CA THR A 19 2.26 -8.38 7.46
C THR A 19 3.61 -9.11 7.49
N PHE A 20 3.92 -9.79 8.60
CA PHE A 20 5.11 -10.64 8.74
C PHE A 20 5.12 -11.77 7.70
N VAL A 21 4.00 -12.48 7.54
CA VAL A 21 3.90 -13.56 6.54
C VAL A 21 3.99 -13.00 5.11
N TRP A 22 3.38 -11.84 4.85
CA TRP A 22 3.47 -11.17 3.55
C TRP A 22 4.91 -10.85 3.14
N PHE A 23 5.65 -10.14 4.00
CA PHE A 23 7.07 -9.84 3.74
C PHE A 23 7.91 -11.10 3.60
N ALA A 24 7.74 -12.05 4.53
CA ALA A 24 8.48 -13.30 4.50
C ALA A 24 8.23 -14.09 3.21
N ALA A 25 6.97 -14.18 2.75
CA ALA A 25 6.64 -14.88 1.51
C ALA A 25 7.23 -14.17 0.29
N THR A 26 7.17 -12.85 0.22
CA THR A 26 7.74 -12.07 -0.88
C THR A 26 9.26 -12.28 -0.97
N PHE A 27 9.96 -12.19 0.16
CA PHE A 27 11.40 -12.41 0.22
C PHE A 27 11.76 -13.86 -0.15
N TRP A 28 11.06 -14.83 0.45
CA TRP A 28 11.31 -16.24 0.22
C TRP A 28 11.09 -16.67 -1.23
N VAL A 29 9.97 -16.24 -1.85
CA VAL A 29 9.68 -16.57 -3.26
C VAL A 29 10.79 -16.08 -4.17
N TYR A 30 11.28 -14.85 -3.99
CA TYR A 30 12.37 -14.35 -4.81
C TYR A 30 13.69 -15.10 -4.56
N LEU A 31 14.01 -15.39 -3.30
CA LEU A 31 15.26 -16.11 -2.96
C LEU A 31 15.31 -17.52 -3.53
N GLU A 32 14.18 -18.24 -3.48
CA GLU A 32 14.07 -19.61 -3.99
C GLU A 32 13.97 -19.68 -5.51
N THR A 33 13.14 -18.83 -6.10
CA THR A 33 12.83 -18.94 -7.54
C THR A 33 13.71 -18.08 -8.43
N LYS A 34 14.32 -17.03 -7.88
CA LYS A 34 14.99 -15.94 -8.61
C LYS A 34 14.12 -15.34 -9.73
N SER A 35 12.80 -15.51 -9.63
CA SER A 35 11.84 -15.06 -10.63
C SER A 35 11.21 -13.73 -10.25
N VAL A 36 11.55 -12.71 -11.01
CA VAL A 36 10.92 -11.39 -10.91
C VAL A 36 9.45 -11.45 -11.34
N ILE A 37 9.11 -12.37 -12.24
CA ILE A 37 7.71 -12.61 -12.65
C ILE A 37 6.89 -13.10 -11.46
N ALA A 38 7.40 -14.05 -10.69
CA ALA A 38 6.68 -14.61 -9.55
C ALA A 38 6.37 -13.53 -8.52
N THR A 39 7.35 -12.71 -8.15
CA THR A 39 7.14 -11.59 -7.20
C THR A 39 6.22 -10.51 -7.74
N SER A 40 6.29 -10.20 -9.03
CA SER A 40 5.40 -9.23 -9.68
C SER A 40 3.94 -9.70 -9.73
N ILE A 41 3.72 -10.99 -10.02
CA ILE A 41 2.38 -11.59 -9.96
C ILE A 41 1.85 -11.57 -8.53
N MET A 42 2.67 -11.89 -7.53
CA MET A 42 2.29 -11.77 -6.12
C MET A 42 1.84 -10.35 -5.77
N ALA A 43 2.63 -9.34 -6.11
CA ALA A 43 2.29 -7.95 -5.87
C ALA A 43 1.01 -7.54 -6.61
N GLY A 44 0.84 -7.96 -7.87
CA GLY A 44 -0.34 -7.70 -8.68
C GLY A 44 -1.61 -8.33 -8.11
N VAL A 45 -1.55 -9.61 -7.72
CA VAL A 45 -2.69 -10.32 -7.10
C VAL A 45 -3.03 -9.70 -5.76
N TYR A 46 -2.04 -9.36 -4.94
CA TYR A 46 -2.26 -8.70 -3.65
C TYR A 46 -2.98 -7.36 -3.82
N THR A 47 -2.42 -6.46 -4.62
CA THR A 47 -2.98 -5.11 -4.81
C THR A 47 -4.34 -5.14 -5.49
N ALA A 48 -4.54 -6.02 -6.49
CA ALA A 48 -5.83 -6.20 -7.12
C ALA A 48 -6.88 -6.70 -6.11
N THR A 49 -6.53 -7.72 -5.32
CA THR A 49 -7.47 -8.29 -4.35
C THR A 49 -7.79 -7.28 -3.24
N VAL A 50 -6.80 -6.51 -2.77
CA VAL A 50 -7.05 -5.43 -1.79
C VAL A 50 -8.00 -4.37 -2.37
N ALA A 51 -7.75 -3.92 -3.60
CA ALA A 51 -8.58 -2.91 -4.25
C ALA A 51 -10.05 -3.37 -4.42
N PHE A 52 -10.26 -4.62 -4.87
CA PHE A 52 -11.61 -5.16 -5.09
C PHE A 52 -12.28 -5.69 -3.83
N SER A 53 -11.52 -6.23 -2.87
CA SER A 53 -12.08 -6.85 -1.67
C SER A 53 -12.68 -5.84 -0.70
N GLY A 54 -12.20 -4.61 -0.65
CA GLY A 54 -12.65 -3.59 0.30
C GLY A 54 -14.16 -3.39 0.29
N PHE A 55 -14.78 -3.38 -0.89
CA PHE A 55 -16.22 -3.25 -1.04
C PHE A 55 -17.00 -4.47 -0.48
N PHE A 56 -16.56 -5.69 -0.83
CA PHE A 56 -17.19 -6.91 -0.35
C PHE A 56 -16.99 -7.12 1.15
N LEU A 57 -15.78 -6.88 1.63
CA LEU A 57 -15.44 -7.01 3.04
C LEU A 57 -16.17 -5.97 3.90
N GLY A 58 -16.35 -4.75 3.41
CA GLY A 58 -17.15 -3.71 4.06
C GLY A 58 -18.59 -4.15 4.24
N SER A 59 -19.23 -4.68 3.19
CA SER A 59 -20.60 -5.18 3.26
C SER A 59 -20.75 -6.37 4.23
N LEU A 60 -19.72 -7.20 4.33
CA LEU A 60 -19.69 -8.32 5.26
C LEU A 60 -19.62 -7.83 6.73
N VAL A 61 -18.79 -6.82 6.99
CA VAL A 61 -18.69 -6.20 8.32
C VAL A 61 -20.01 -5.57 8.75
N ASP A 62 -20.77 -4.99 7.81
CA ASP A 62 -22.06 -4.37 8.14
C ASP A 62 -23.13 -5.41 8.51
N ARG A 63 -23.10 -6.58 7.86
CA ARG A 63 -24.08 -7.66 8.07
C ARG A 63 -23.86 -8.47 9.37
N TYR A 64 -22.61 -8.61 9.79
CA TYR A 64 -22.26 -9.45 10.95
C TYR A 64 -21.85 -8.62 12.16
N ARG A 65 -21.92 -9.24 13.36
CA ARG A 65 -21.29 -8.65 14.55
C ARG A 65 -19.79 -8.48 14.30
N LYS A 66 -19.23 -7.36 14.71
CA LYS A 66 -17.81 -7.02 14.44
C LYS A 66 -16.86 -8.05 15.04
N LYS A 67 -17.18 -8.58 16.23
CA LYS A 67 -16.44 -9.71 16.82
C LYS A 67 -16.48 -10.95 15.92
N THR A 68 -17.64 -11.27 15.34
CA THR A 68 -17.78 -12.41 14.42
C THR A 68 -16.97 -12.19 13.14
N ALA A 69 -17.00 -10.98 12.56
CA ALA A 69 -16.17 -10.63 11.40
C ALA A 69 -14.68 -10.76 11.71
N MET A 70 -14.22 -10.31 12.88
CA MET A 70 -12.82 -10.46 13.31
C MET A 70 -12.42 -11.92 13.52
N LEU A 71 -13.30 -12.76 14.09
CA LEU A 71 -13.09 -14.20 14.25
C LEU A 71 -13.01 -14.89 12.89
N LEU A 72 -13.94 -14.58 11.96
CA LEU A 72 -13.95 -15.12 10.61
C LEU A 72 -12.67 -14.76 9.85
N SER A 73 -12.23 -13.50 9.94
CA SER A 73 -10.95 -13.04 9.39
C SER A 73 -9.77 -13.87 9.88
N SER A 74 -9.66 -14.03 11.22
CA SER A 74 -8.55 -14.77 11.82
C SER A 74 -8.62 -16.27 11.56
N ALA A 75 -9.82 -16.85 11.58
CA ALA A 75 -10.01 -18.28 11.28
C ALA A 75 -9.65 -18.59 9.82
N LEU A 76 -10.02 -17.71 8.87
CA LEU A 76 -9.68 -17.87 7.48
C LEU A 76 -8.16 -17.74 7.26
N SER A 77 -7.51 -16.72 7.83
CA SER A 77 -6.04 -16.59 7.78
C SER A 77 -5.35 -17.82 8.36
N LEU A 78 -5.78 -18.28 9.54
CA LEU A 78 -5.21 -19.45 10.20
C LEU A 78 -5.35 -20.72 9.35
N LEU A 79 -6.55 -20.97 8.80
CA LEU A 79 -6.81 -22.13 7.94
C LEU A 79 -5.87 -22.13 6.71
N LEU A 80 -5.76 -21.00 6.05
CA LEU A 80 -4.94 -20.87 4.85
C LEU A 80 -3.44 -21.04 5.15
N TYR A 81 -2.97 -20.52 6.30
CA TYR A 81 -1.58 -20.72 6.74
C TYR A 81 -1.30 -22.16 7.18
N VAL A 82 -2.26 -22.86 7.80
CA VAL A 82 -2.14 -24.28 8.14
C VAL A 82 -2.01 -25.13 6.87
N VAL A 83 -2.85 -24.87 5.85
CA VAL A 83 -2.76 -25.57 4.55
C VAL A 83 -1.45 -25.26 3.86
N ALA A 84 -0.99 -24.01 3.85
CA ALA A 84 0.29 -23.61 3.29
C ALA A 84 1.47 -24.31 4.02
N LEU A 85 1.42 -24.40 5.36
CA LEU A 85 2.41 -25.11 6.16
C LEU A 85 2.45 -26.61 5.82
N ALA A 86 1.30 -27.25 5.65
CA ALA A 86 1.22 -28.65 5.25
C ALA A 86 1.82 -28.89 3.85
N ILE A 87 1.52 -28.02 2.87
CA ILE A 87 2.13 -28.09 1.54
C ILE A 87 3.66 -27.93 1.63
N TYR A 88 4.11 -26.94 2.38
CA TYR A 88 5.54 -26.69 2.54
C TYR A 88 6.25 -27.87 3.20
N GLY A 89 5.68 -28.44 4.25
CA GLY A 89 6.25 -29.57 4.99
C GLY A 89 6.35 -30.87 4.18
N THR A 90 5.45 -31.06 3.20
CA THR A 90 5.42 -32.29 2.39
C THR A 90 6.14 -32.15 1.03
N SER A 91 6.28 -30.93 0.51
CA SER A 91 6.64 -30.72 -0.89
C SER A 91 7.58 -29.53 -1.11
N SER A 92 8.39 -29.16 -0.12
CA SER A 92 9.25 -27.95 -0.19
C SER A 92 10.17 -27.94 -1.42
N ALA A 93 10.74 -29.07 -1.81
CA ALA A 93 11.61 -29.17 -2.99
C ALA A 93 10.91 -28.80 -4.31
N SER A 94 9.58 -28.96 -4.37
CA SER A 94 8.79 -28.63 -5.56
C SER A 94 8.40 -27.14 -5.64
N LEU A 95 8.64 -26.39 -4.57
CA LEU A 95 8.25 -24.97 -4.46
C LEU A 95 9.32 -24.00 -4.99
N SER A 96 10.49 -24.48 -5.40
CA SER A 96 11.53 -23.67 -6.03
C SER A 96 11.35 -23.52 -7.55
N ASP A 97 10.51 -24.35 -8.17
CA ASP A 97 10.27 -24.35 -9.61
C ASP A 97 9.02 -23.49 -9.95
N VAL A 98 9.22 -22.41 -10.68
CA VAL A 98 8.16 -21.49 -11.12
C VAL A 98 7.15 -22.15 -12.06
N SER A 99 7.56 -23.22 -12.77
CA SER A 99 6.67 -23.98 -13.65
C SER A 99 5.76 -24.94 -12.87
N ASN A 100 6.05 -25.21 -11.61
CA ASN A 100 5.26 -26.12 -10.78
C ASN A 100 3.98 -25.43 -10.28
N PRO A 101 2.77 -25.94 -10.60
CA PRO A 101 1.51 -25.37 -10.11
C PRO A 101 1.42 -25.31 -8.58
N LEU A 102 2.12 -26.17 -7.86
CA LEU A 102 2.08 -26.22 -6.40
C LEU A 102 2.67 -24.95 -5.76
N LEU A 103 3.69 -24.35 -6.37
CA LEU A 103 4.21 -23.05 -5.95
C LEU A 103 3.10 -21.96 -6.00
N TRP A 104 2.35 -21.93 -7.09
CA TRP A 104 1.28 -20.95 -7.25
C TRP A 104 0.13 -21.16 -6.28
N VAL A 105 -0.25 -22.40 -5.99
CA VAL A 105 -1.23 -22.73 -4.95
C VAL A 105 -0.72 -22.25 -3.59
N PHE A 106 0.55 -22.51 -3.27
CA PHE A 106 1.18 -22.05 -2.03
C PHE A 106 1.15 -20.52 -1.90
N ILE A 107 1.55 -19.81 -2.96
CA ILE A 107 1.52 -18.35 -3.02
C ILE A 107 0.10 -17.84 -2.79
N VAL A 108 -0.89 -18.37 -3.50
CA VAL A 108 -2.31 -17.94 -3.39
C VAL A 108 -2.83 -18.14 -1.97
N LEU A 109 -2.54 -19.26 -1.33
CA LEU A 109 -2.94 -19.52 0.05
C LEU A 109 -2.38 -18.46 1.02
N ILE A 110 -1.10 -18.14 0.90
CA ILE A 110 -0.46 -17.12 1.73
C ILE A 110 -1.06 -15.74 1.48
N LEU A 111 -1.23 -15.36 0.20
CA LEU A 111 -1.79 -14.05 -0.16
C LEU A 111 -3.21 -13.88 0.40
N PHE A 112 -4.08 -14.83 0.17
CA PHE A 112 -5.46 -14.76 0.67
C PHE A 112 -5.50 -14.82 2.21
N GLY A 113 -4.58 -15.56 2.85
CA GLY A 113 -4.43 -15.54 4.29
C GLY A 113 -4.08 -14.16 4.84
N ALA A 114 -3.17 -13.45 4.19
CA ALA A 114 -2.80 -12.07 4.55
C ALA A 114 -3.95 -11.07 4.27
N ILE A 115 -4.60 -11.19 3.10
CA ILE A 115 -5.71 -10.32 2.69
C ILE A 115 -6.95 -10.48 3.57
N ALA A 116 -7.20 -11.69 4.08
CA ALA A 116 -8.28 -11.94 5.04
C ALA A 116 -8.19 -11.01 6.27
N GLY A 117 -6.99 -10.55 6.62
CA GLY A 117 -6.77 -9.54 7.65
C GLY A 117 -7.45 -8.19 7.40
N ASN A 118 -7.74 -7.82 6.15
CA ASN A 118 -8.43 -6.57 5.83
C ASN A 118 -9.86 -6.52 6.39
N LEU A 119 -10.54 -7.67 6.44
CA LEU A 119 -11.86 -7.77 7.09
C LEU A 119 -11.80 -7.33 8.56
N ARG A 120 -10.74 -7.74 9.29
CA ARG A 120 -10.50 -7.33 10.66
C ARG A 120 -10.24 -5.82 10.78
N SER A 121 -9.47 -5.25 9.87
CA SER A 121 -9.17 -3.81 9.86
C SER A 121 -10.45 -2.98 9.73
N ILE A 122 -11.33 -3.34 8.81
CA ILE A 122 -12.64 -2.69 8.62
C ILE A 122 -13.52 -2.85 9.88
N ALA A 123 -13.56 -4.06 10.46
CA ALA A 123 -14.31 -4.31 11.68
C ALA A 123 -13.77 -3.49 12.88
N LEU A 124 -12.46 -3.34 13.00
CA LEU A 124 -11.82 -2.51 14.03
C LEU A 124 -12.21 -1.05 13.90
N SER A 125 -12.18 -0.49 12.69
CA SER A 125 -12.58 0.91 12.43
C SER A 125 -14.04 1.14 12.86
N THR A 126 -14.93 0.19 12.57
CA THR A 126 -16.33 0.27 13.02
C THR A 126 -16.44 0.14 14.55
N LEU A 127 -15.62 -0.71 15.19
CA LEU A 127 -15.61 -0.84 16.65
C LEU A 127 -15.13 0.42 17.35
N VAL A 128 -14.23 1.19 16.78
CA VAL A 128 -13.86 2.53 17.30
C VAL A 128 -15.12 3.39 17.44
N THR A 129 -15.96 3.42 16.43
CA THR A 129 -17.20 4.21 16.44
C THR A 129 -18.19 3.73 17.53
N ILE A 130 -18.23 2.42 17.79
CA ILE A 130 -19.15 1.81 18.76
C ILE A 130 -18.63 1.95 20.22
N LEU A 131 -17.32 1.77 20.42
CA LEU A 131 -16.71 1.68 21.74
C LEU A 131 -16.20 3.00 22.29
N ILE A 132 -16.00 4.00 21.44
CA ILE A 132 -15.34 5.27 21.79
C ILE A 132 -16.30 6.43 21.59
N PRO A 133 -16.45 7.32 22.61
CA PRO A 133 -17.21 8.57 22.49
C PRO A 133 -16.70 9.44 21.34
N GLU A 134 -17.61 10.19 20.71
CA GLU A 134 -17.31 10.97 19.52
C GLU A 134 -16.15 11.95 19.73
N GLU A 135 -16.08 12.56 20.90
CA GLU A 135 -15.10 13.59 21.26
C GLU A 135 -13.65 13.05 21.35
N THR A 136 -13.48 11.71 21.39
CA THR A 136 -12.16 11.06 21.54
C THR A 136 -11.87 10.05 20.46
N ARG A 137 -12.70 9.94 19.41
CA ARG A 137 -12.52 9.00 18.29
C ARG A 137 -11.27 9.30 17.47
N ASP A 138 -10.95 10.56 17.30
CA ASP A 138 -9.72 11.02 16.64
C ASP A 138 -8.48 10.44 17.30
N ARG A 139 -8.41 10.47 18.63
CA ARG A 139 -7.33 9.86 19.42
C ARG A 139 -7.29 8.35 19.28
N ALA A 140 -8.45 7.70 19.27
CA ALA A 140 -8.54 6.24 19.10
C ALA A 140 -8.07 5.83 17.68
N ASN A 141 -8.46 6.57 16.65
CA ASN A 141 -7.99 6.35 15.28
C ASN A 141 -6.47 6.60 15.14
N GLY A 142 -5.96 7.62 15.82
CA GLY A 142 -4.51 7.86 15.93
C GLY A 142 -3.76 6.69 16.57
N MET A 143 -4.33 6.08 17.62
CA MET A 143 -3.76 4.87 18.25
C MET A 143 -3.78 3.65 17.30
N VAL A 144 -4.87 3.48 16.52
CA VAL A 144 -4.95 2.42 15.50
C VAL A 144 -3.87 2.62 14.43
N GLY A 145 -3.72 3.84 13.92
CA GLY A 145 -2.68 4.16 12.94
C GLY A 145 -1.26 3.92 13.47
N THR A 146 -1.00 4.35 14.72
CA THR A 146 0.29 4.11 15.39
C THR A 146 0.55 2.60 15.55
N ALA A 147 -0.46 1.84 15.98
CA ALA A 147 -0.35 0.40 16.13
C ALA A 147 -0.01 -0.28 14.79
N ASN A 148 -0.67 0.12 13.71
CA ASN A 148 -0.37 -0.40 12.37
C ASN A 148 1.06 -0.05 11.92
N GLY A 149 1.51 1.18 12.17
CA GLY A 149 2.90 1.60 11.87
C GLY A 149 3.94 0.78 12.64
N VAL A 150 3.70 0.55 13.94
CA VAL A 150 4.59 -0.30 14.77
C VAL A 150 4.58 -1.73 14.27
N ALA A 151 3.40 -2.28 13.94
CA ALA A 151 3.29 -3.65 13.41
C ALA A 151 4.04 -3.79 12.09
N PHE A 152 3.93 -2.81 11.19
CA PHE A 152 4.64 -2.82 9.91
C PHE A 152 6.16 -2.80 10.11
N LEU A 153 6.66 -1.91 10.98
CA LEU A 153 8.08 -1.82 11.32
C LEU A 153 8.61 -3.13 11.91
N VAL A 154 7.91 -3.68 12.89
CA VAL A 154 8.31 -4.94 13.54
C VAL A 154 8.24 -6.11 12.54
N ALA A 155 7.15 -6.22 11.77
CA ALA A 155 6.96 -7.28 10.81
C ALA A 155 8.06 -7.29 9.73
N SER A 156 8.44 -6.14 9.19
CA SER A 156 9.47 -6.05 8.14
C SER A 156 10.84 -6.54 8.63
N ILE A 157 11.25 -6.13 9.83
CA ILE A 157 12.52 -6.57 10.43
C ILE A 157 12.50 -8.07 10.71
N PHE A 158 11.49 -8.54 11.43
CA PHE A 158 11.42 -9.94 11.86
C PHE A 158 11.18 -10.90 10.71
N SER A 159 10.51 -10.49 9.64
CA SER A 159 10.35 -11.34 8.44
C SER A 159 11.68 -11.62 7.75
N GLY A 160 12.53 -10.60 7.60
CA GLY A 160 13.86 -10.78 7.03
C GLY A 160 14.74 -11.69 7.89
N LEU A 161 14.72 -11.49 9.21
CA LEU A 161 15.45 -12.34 10.16
C LEU A 161 14.91 -13.79 10.14
N ALA A 162 13.60 -13.96 10.18
CA ALA A 162 13.00 -15.29 10.21
C ALA A 162 13.26 -16.06 8.91
N VAL A 163 13.10 -15.45 7.74
CA VAL A 163 13.41 -16.10 6.47
C VAL A 163 14.89 -16.44 6.37
N GLY A 164 15.76 -15.51 6.77
CA GLY A 164 17.20 -15.68 6.62
C GLY A 164 17.83 -16.67 7.59
N PHE A 165 17.31 -16.81 8.82
CA PHE A 165 17.88 -17.69 9.84
C PHE A 165 17.08 -18.95 10.09
N LEU A 166 15.75 -18.89 9.98
CA LEU A 166 14.85 -20.01 10.32
C LEU A 166 14.23 -20.67 9.08
N GLY A 167 14.11 -19.93 7.97
CA GLY A 167 13.45 -20.37 6.76
C GLY A 167 11.92 -20.29 6.83
N MET A 168 11.27 -20.47 5.66
CA MET A 168 9.83 -20.29 5.48
C MET A 168 8.97 -21.25 6.32
N PHE A 169 9.46 -22.45 6.60
CA PHE A 169 8.78 -23.42 7.46
C PHE A 169 8.44 -22.80 8.83
N TRP A 170 9.46 -22.27 9.50
CA TRP A 170 9.28 -21.68 10.83
C TRP A 170 8.49 -20.37 10.82
N VAL A 171 8.57 -19.61 9.74
CA VAL A 171 7.69 -18.44 9.53
C VAL A 171 6.23 -18.86 9.60
N LEU A 172 5.85 -19.94 8.88
CA LEU A 172 4.48 -20.45 8.89
C LEU A 172 4.09 -21.06 10.25
N VAL A 173 4.99 -21.79 10.90
CA VAL A 173 4.76 -22.32 12.25
C VAL A 173 4.46 -21.20 13.24
N LEU A 174 5.26 -20.13 13.23
CA LEU A 174 5.03 -18.94 14.07
C LEU A 174 3.69 -18.27 13.74
N ALA A 175 3.38 -18.10 12.45
CA ALA A 175 2.12 -17.49 12.03
C ALA A 175 0.89 -18.28 12.48
N VAL A 176 0.95 -19.62 12.36
CA VAL A 176 -0.12 -20.51 12.83
C VAL A 176 -0.25 -20.46 14.35
N GLY A 177 0.86 -20.52 15.09
CA GLY A 177 0.86 -20.46 16.55
C GLY A 177 0.31 -19.12 17.07
N ILE A 178 0.79 -18.00 16.53
CA ILE A 178 0.31 -16.67 16.93
C ILE A 178 -1.16 -16.47 16.50
N GLY A 179 -1.54 -16.93 15.31
CA GLY A 179 -2.91 -16.87 14.81
C GLY A 179 -3.89 -17.61 15.72
N ALA A 180 -3.52 -18.80 16.22
CA ALA A 180 -4.32 -19.56 17.18
C ALA A 180 -4.48 -18.80 18.52
N LEU A 181 -3.39 -18.19 19.03
CA LEU A 181 -3.43 -17.36 20.23
C LEU A 181 -4.31 -16.12 20.06
N VAL A 182 -4.25 -15.46 18.88
CA VAL A 182 -5.12 -14.32 18.55
C VAL A 182 -6.59 -14.70 18.60
N ILE A 183 -6.97 -15.87 18.05
CA ILE A 183 -8.35 -16.38 18.11
C ILE A 183 -8.74 -16.71 19.55
N ALA A 184 -7.91 -17.45 20.27
CA ALA A 184 -8.17 -17.80 21.66
C ALA A 184 -8.39 -16.55 22.53
N HIS A 185 -7.54 -15.54 22.43
CA HIS A 185 -7.70 -14.28 23.15
C HIS A 185 -8.97 -13.53 22.70
N LEU A 186 -9.28 -13.48 21.40
CA LEU A 186 -10.49 -12.79 20.92
C LEU A 186 -11.78 -13.45 21.43
N LEU A 187 -11.79 -14.77 21.59
CA LEU A 187 -12.93 -15.50 22.15
C LEU A 187 -13.23 -15.06 23.58
N THR A 188 -12.21 -14.77 24.41
CA THR A 188 -12.37 -14.31 25.79
C THR A 188 -12.89 -12.89 25.92
N LEU A 189 -12.78 -12.06 24.87
CA LEU A 189 -13.20 -10.66 24.92
C LEU A 189 -14.73 -10.53 24.84
N ALA A 190 -15.33 -9.89 25.84
CA ALA A 190 -16.72 -9.46 25.77
C ALA A 190 -16.81 -8.10 25.09
N ILE A 191 -17.26 -8.07 23.84
CA ILE A 191 -17.45 -6.84 23.07
C ILE A 191 -18.94 -6.48 23.13
N PRO A 192 -19.32 -5.32 23.72
CA PRO A 192 -20.70 -4.89 23.79
C PRO A 192 -21.14 -4.38 22.41
N GLU A 193 -21.78 -5.24 21.64
CA GLU A 193 -22.37 -4.90 20.35
C GLU A 193 -23.89 -5.05 20.43
N ALA A 194 -24.61 -3.97 20.12
CA ALA A 194 -26.05 -4.07 19.86
C ALA A 194 -26.26 -4.95 18.62
N ARG A 195 -27.35 -5.73 18.60
CA ARG A 195 -27.75 -6.47 17.40
C ARG A 195 -27.92 -5.44 16.27
N THR A 196 -27.16 -5.57 15.19
CA THR A 196 -27.32 -4.71 14.02
C THR A 196 -28.77 -4.79 13.54
N VAL A 197 -29.49 -3.67 13.66
CA VAL A 197 -30.78 -3.50 13.00
C VAL A 197 -30.44 -3.46 11.51
N HIS A 198 -31.09 -4.31 10.72
CA HIS A 198 -30.99 -4.28 9.27
C HIS A 198 -31.46 -2.88 8.81
N GLY A 199 -30.54 -2.01 8.45
CA GLY A 199 -30.87 -0.77 7.76
C GLY A 199 -31.53 -1.15 6.42
N ASP A 200 -32.56 -0.41 6.06
CA ASP A 200 -33.34 -0.61 4.82
C ASP A 200 -32.41 -0.80 3.61
N ALA A 201 -32.58 -1.94 2.97
CA ALA A 201 -31.79 -2.40 1.80
C ALA A 201 -31.91 -1.50 0.55
N ASN A 202 -32.49 -0.33 0.66
CA ASN A 202 -32.86 0.52 -0.48
C ASN A 202 -32.07 1.84 -0.60
N THR A 203 -31.11 2.12 0.32
CA THR A 203 -30.34 3.38 0.33
C THR A 203 -28.95 3.26 -0.30
N ASP A 204 -28.48 2.10 -0.67
CA ASP A 204 -27.10 1.87 -1.12
C ASP A 204 -26.92 1.59 -2.62
N ARG A 205 -27.69 2.23 -3.49
CA ARG A 205 -27.27 2.28 -4.90
C ARG A 205 -26.12 3.28 -5.02
N ILE A 206 -24.92 2.75 -5.29
CA ILE A 206 -23.75 3.56 -5.63
C ILE A 206 -24.12 4.40 -6.86
N ASP A 207 -24.35 5.69 -6.66
CA ASP A 207 -24.65 6.63 -7.75
C ASP A 207 -23.36 7.07 -8.44
N ILE A 208 -22.80 6.16 -9.26
CA ILE A 208 -21.60 6.41 -10.05
C ILE A 208 -21.81 7.56 -11.02
N ARG A 209 -23.00 7.66 -11.64
CA ARG A 209 -23.30 8.73 -12.59
C ARG A 209 -23.33 10.09 -11.93
N GLY A 210 -23.98 10.22 -10.78
CA GLY A 210 -24.01 11.47 -10.00
C GLY A 210 -22.61 11.84 -9.50
N THR A 211 -21.77 10.86 -9.14
CA THR A 211 -20.38 11.10 -8.74
C THR A 211 -19.54 11.60 -9.91
N ILE A 212 -19.61 10.97 -11.08
CA ILE A 212 -18.91 11.43 -12.29
C ILE A 212 -19.39 12.83 -12.69
N THR A 213 -20.68 13.10 -12.61
CA THR A 213 -21.23 14.44 -12.87
C THR A 213 -20.69 15.48 -11.90
N ALA A 214 -20.62 15.16 -10.60
CA ALA A 214 -20.08 16.06 -9.57
C ALA A 214 -18.58 16.37 -9.82
N ILE A 215 -17.79 15.36 -10.20
CA ILE A 215 -16.38 15.55 -10.57
C ILE A 215 -16.27 16.44 -11.82
N GLY A 216 -17.13 16.22 -12.82
CA GLY A 216 -17.16 16.99 -14.06
C GLY A 216 -17.53 18.47 -13.88
N GLN A 217 -18.26 18.80 -12.82
CA GLN A 217 -18.61 20.19 -12.47
C GLN A 217 -17.41 20.98 -11.95
N VAL A 218 -16.36 20.31 -11.45
CA VAL A 218 -15.14 20.97 -10.96
C VAL A 218 -14.09 20.97 -12.06
N SER A 219 -13.85 22.13 -12.64
CA SER A 219 -12.89 22.27 -13.74
C SER A 219 -11.49 21.83 -13.32
N GLY A 220 -10.93 20.86 -14.04
CA GLY A 220 -9.59 20.30 -13.82
C GLY A 220 -9.52 19.12 -12.85
N LEU A 221 -10.60 18.75 -12.16
CA LEU A 221 -10.58 17.67 -11.17
C LEU A 221 -10.34 16.28 -11.81
N PHE A 222 -10.93 16.00 -12.97
CA PHE A 222 -10.61 14.79 -13.73
C PHE A 222 -9.13 14.70 -14.09
N GLY A 223 -8.51 15.85 -14.43
CA GLY A 223 -7.07 15.90 -14.72
C GLY A 223 -6.21 15.55 -13.50
N LEU A 224 -6.63 15.95 -12.31
CA LEU A 224 -5.96 15.59 -11.05
C LEU A 224 -6.09 14.09 -10.76
N ILE A 225 -7.29 13.55 -10.82
CA ILE A 225 -7.54 12.10 -10.60
C ILE A 225 -6.76 11.27 -11.62
N PHE A 226 -6.77 11.66 -12.89
CA PHE A 226 -5.99 10.97 -13.93
C PHE A 226 -4.48 11.06 -13.67
N PHE A 227 -3.98 12.20 -13.23
CA PHE A 227 -2.58 12.38 -12.88
C PHE A 227 -2.18 11.45 -11.72
N ASN A 228 -2.99 11.36 -10.66
CA ASN A 228 -2.74 10.47 -9.54
C ASN A 228 -2.87 8.99 -9.93
N THR A 229 -3.86 8.64 -10.75
CA THR A 229 -3.99 7.30 -11.34
C THR A 229 -2.72 6.89 -12.09
N PHE A 230 -2.17 7.81 -12.89
CA PHE A 230 -0.93 7.55 -13.62
C PHE A 230 0.29 7.45 -12.70
N ASN A 231 0.37 8.23 -11.63
CA ASN A 231 1.41 8.07 -10.60
C ASN A 231 1.32 6.71 -9.92
N ASN A 232 0.11 6.24 -9.57
CA ASN A 232 -0.10 4.90 -9.01
C ASN A 232 0.26 3.79 -10.02
N PHE A 233 -0.04 4.00 -11.31
CA PHE A 233 0.41 3.09 -12.37
C PHE A 233 1.94 2.96 -12.40
N LEU A 234 2.68 4.06 -12.39
CA LEU A 234 4.14 4.02 -12.29
C LEU A 234 4.63 3.47 -10.94
N GLY A 235 3.92 3.75 -9.86
CA GLY A 235 4.19 3.21 -8.52
C GLY A 235 4.19 1.69 -8.48
N GLY A 236 3.35 1.04 -9.29
CA GLY A 236 3.30 -0.42 -9.44
C GLY A 236 4.62 -1.04 -9.91
N VAL A 237 5.46 -0.29 -10.68
CA VAL A 237 6.81 -0.73 -11.07
C VAL A 237 7.69 -0.94 -9.83
N PHE A 238 7.68 0.04 -8.94
CA PHE A 238 8.48 0.01 -7.72
C PHE A 238 7.95 -1.02 -6.73
N MET A 239 6.63 -1.11 -6.57
CA MET A 239 6.01 -2.09 -5.69
C MET A 239 6.36 -3.54 -6.08
N SER A 240 6.49 -3.82 -7.39
CA SER A 240 6.76 -5.17 -7.87
C SER A 240 8.24 -5.53 -7.89
N LEU A 241 9.12 -4.57 -8.12
CA LEU A 241 10.53 -4.81 -8.41
C LEU A 241 11.49 -4.36 -7.30
N MET A 242 10.99 -3.66 -6.28
CA MET A 242 11.85 -3.12 -5.22
C MET A 242 12.48 -4.22 -4.37
N ASP A 243 11.69 -5.23 -3.96
CA ASP A 243 12.21 -6.34 -3.18
C ASP A 243 13.20 -7.19 -3.97
N PRO A 244 12.92 -7.62 -5.22
CA PRO A 244 13.93 -8.24 -6.07
C PRO A 244 15.22 -7.43 -6.19
N TYR A 245 15.11 -6.13 -6.43
CA TYR A 245 16.29 -5.27 -6.55
C TYR A 245 17.08 -5.14 -5.24
N GLY A 246 16.41 -4.97 -4.12
CA GLY A 246 17.04 -4.87 -2.82
C GLY A 246 17.75 -6.16 -2.41
N LEU A 247 17.16 -7.32 -2.70
CA LEU A 247 17.70 -8.64 -2.42
C LEU A 247 18.89 -9.02 -3.33
N GLU A 248 19.09 -8.34 -4.45
CA GLU A 248 20.31 -8.43 -5.25
C GLU A 248 21.48 -7.63 -4.63
N LEU A 249 21.19 -6.62 -3.81
CA LEU A 249 22.20 -5.75 -3.21
C LEU A 249 22.65 -6.20 -1.82
N VAL A 250 21.73 -6.76 -1.04
CA VAL A 250 21.99 -7.13 0.37
C VAL A 250 21.26 -8.42 0.76
N SER A 251 21.66 -9.01 1.90
CA SER A 251 20.96 -10.18 2.45
C SER A 251 19.54 -9.83 2.89
N VAL A 252 18.68 -10.85 2.95
CA VAL A 252 17.27 -10.68 3.34
C VAL A 252 17.10 -10.10 4.74
N GLN A 253 18.02 -10.40 5.65
CA GLN A 253 18.02 -9.85 7.01
C GLN A 253 18.25 -8.33 6.98
N VAL A 254 19.23 -7.89 6.21
CA VAL A 254 19.55 -6.46 6.03
C VAL A 254 18.41 -5.76 5.30
N TRP A 255 17.84 -6.40 4.27
CA TRP A 255 16.73 -5.83 3.51
C TRP A 255 15.47 -5.62 4.37
N GLY A 256 15.11 -6.62 5.18
CA GLY A 256 14.00 -6.49 6.13
C GLY A 256 14.24 -5.40 7.19
N ALA A 257 15.46 -5.30 7.73
CA ALA A 257 15.83 -4.23 8.66
C ALA A 257 15.77 -2.84 8.00
N LEU A 258 16.19 -2.74 6.74
CA LEU A 258 16.09 -1.49 5.96
C LEU A 258 14.63 -1.07 5.75
N TRP A 259 13.72 -1.97 5.41
CA TRP A 259 12.29 -1.66 5.32
C TRP A 259 11.73 -1.14 6.65
N GLY A 260 12.15 -1.74 7.78
CA GLY A 260 11.83 -1.22 9.11
C GLY A 260 12.30 0.21 9.31
N PHE A 261 13.57 0.51 9.02
CA PHE A 261 14.13 1.86 9.07
C PHE A 261 13.40 2.83 8.15
N LEU A 262 13.17 2.42 6.91
CA LEU A 262 12.52 3.23 5.88
C LEU A 262 11.09 3.62 6.24
N SER A 263 10.37 2.74 6.97
CA SER A 263 9.01 3.04 7.44
C SER A 263 8.92 4.27 8.36
N LEU A 264 10.01 4.66 9.01
CA LEU A 264 10.09 5.92 9.77
C LEU A 264 9.91 7.14 8.85
N GLY A 265 10.17 7.00 7.55
CA GLY A 265 9.94 8.06 6.57
C GLY A 265 8.49 8.55 6.56
N PHE A 266 7.51 7.64 6.66
CA PHE A 266 6.09 8.02 6.77
C PHE A 266 5.82 8.89 8.01
N ILE A 267 6.43 8.55 9.15
CA ILE A 267 6.29 9.32 10.38
C ILE A 267 6.88 10.70 10.21
N VAL A 268 8.09 10.79 9.66
CA VAL A 268 8.77 12.06 9.41
C VAL A 268 7.98 12.92 8.45
N GLY A 269 7.50 12.36 7.34
CA GLY A 269 6.66 13.06 6.35
C GLY A 269 5.36 13.58 6.97
N GLY A 270 4.65 12.74 7.71
CA GLY A 270 3.43 13.12 8.43
C GLY A 270 3.67 14.25 9.44
N LEU A 271 4.77 14.19 10.21
CA LEU A 271 5.15 15.25 11.14
C LEU A 271 5.51 16.57 10.44
N ILE A 272 6.14 16.51 9.27
CA ILE A 272 6.42 17.72 8.46
C ILE A 272 5.11 18.39 8.06
N VAL A 273 4.14 17.61 7.56
CA VAL A 273 2.81 18.14 7.21
C VAL A 273 2.10 18.70 8.44
N ALA A 274 2.09 17.96 9.55
CA ALA A 274 1.42 18.39 10.79
C ALA A 274 1.99 19.69 11.36
N ARG A 275 3.31 19.92 11.25
CA ARG A 275 3.97 21.10 11.83
C ARG A 275 4.04 22.29 10.89
N ARG A 276 4.25 22.07 9.58
CA ARG A 276 4.46 23.14 8.59
C ARG A 276 3.26 23.39 7.70
N GLY A 277 2.26 22.49 7.73
CA GLY A 277 1.15 22.49 6.78
C GLY A 277 1.60 22.25 5.34
N LEU A 278 0.67 22.45 4.41
CA LEU A 278 0.89 22.27 2.96
C LEU A 278 1.21 23.59 2.24
N GLY A 279 1.31 24.69 2.98
CA GLY A 279 1.51 26.02 2.44
C GLY A 279 0.23 26.59 1.79
N ARG A 280 0.37 27.74 1.10
CA ARG A 280 -0.77 28.47 0.52
C ARG A 280 -1.48 27.74 -0.63
N SER A 281 -0.82 26.80 -1.30
CA SER A 281 -1.39 26.08 -2.44
C SER A 281 -1.03 24.59 -2.36
N PRO A 282 -1.90 23.74 -1.80
CA PRO A 282 -1.74 22.29 -1.78
C PRO A 282 -1.50 21.69 -3.17
N LEU A 283 -2.15 22.25 -4.22
CA LEU A 283 -1.94 21.82 -5.59
C LEU A 283 -0.48 22.01 -6.04
N ARG A 284 0.10 23.16 -5.75
CA ARG A 284 1.51 23.44 -6.07
C ARG A 284 2.45 22.55 -5.27
N THR A 285 2.12 22.30 -4.01
CA THR A 285 2.88 21.40 -3.13
C THR A 285 2.84 19.97 -3.68
N LEU A 286 1.68 19.45 -4.05
CA LEU A 286 1.53 18.13 -4.67
C LEU A 286 2.44 17.95 -5.88
N PHE A 287 2.37 18.86 -6.84
CA PHE A 287 3.18 18.75 -8.06
C PHE A 287 4.69 18.91 -7.81
N ARG A 288 5.10 19.84 -6.94
CA ARG A 288 6.53 19.99 -6.55
C ARG A 288 7.05 18.75 -5.84
N THR A 289 6.26 18.16 -4.97
CA THR A 289 6.63 16.92 -4.29
C THR A 289 6.76 15.77 -5.28
N ASN A 290 5.87 15.66 -6.26
CA ASN A 290 5.99 14.66 -7.33
C ASN A 290 7.25 14.87 -8.19
N LEU A 291 7.66 16.11 -8.50
CA LEU A 291 8.93 16.37 -9.18
C LEU A 291 10.12 15.82 -8.36
N VAL A 292 10.12 16.07 -7.04
CA VAL A 292 11.17 15.54 -6.16
C VAL A 292 11.14 14.01 -6.14
N LEU A 293 9.95 13.40 -5.99
CA LEU A 293 9.77 11.95 -5.98
C LEU A 293 10.35 11.29 -7.23
N TRP A 294 9.95 11.75 -8.42
CA TRP A 294 10.40 11.17 -9.68
C TRP A 294 11.88 11.45 -9.95
N THR A 295 12.39 12.59 -9.54
CA THR A 295 13.82 12.88 -9.61
C THR A 295 14.62 11.89 -8.75
N ILE A 296 14.19 11.64 -7.51
CA ILE A 296 14.83 10.65 -6.64
C ILE A 296 14.80 9.25 -7.25
N CYS A 297 13.68 8.85 -7.88
CA CYS A 297 13.55 7.57 -8.56
C CYS A 297 14.57 7.38 -9.70
N ILE A 298 14.99 8.45 -10.36
CA ILE A 298 16.04 8.39 -11.39
C ILE A 298 17.41 8.12 -10.73
N PHE A 299 17.69 8.76 -9.60
CA PHE A 299 19.03 8.75 -9.04
C PHE A 299 19.30 7.60 -8.08
N PHE A 300 18.33 7.11 -7.31
CA PHE A 300 18.61 6.13 -6.25
C PHE A 300 19.08 4.77 -6.78
N ALA A 301 18.80 4.44 -8.03
CA ALA A 301 19.22 3.19 -8.68
C ALA A 301 20.34 3.39 -9.72
N ILE A 302 20.93 4.59 -9.84
CA ILE A 302 21.94 4.89 -10.85
C ILE A 302 23.22 4.06 -10.66
N GLN A 303 23.52 3.68 -9.42
CA GLN A 303 24.62 2.78 -9.08
C GLN A 303 24.14 1.65 -8.16
N PRO A 304 24.79 0.47 -8.16
CA PRO A 304 24.45 -0.65 -7.29
C PRO A 304 24.90 -0.39 -5.84
N SER A 305 24.32 0.61 -5.21
CA SER A 305 24.66 1.03 -3.85
C SER A 305 23.44 0.99 -2.95
N ILE A 306 23.51 0.14 -1.92
CA ILE A 306 22.46 0.05 -0.91
C ILE A 306 22.29 1.36 -0.14
N VAL A 307 23.36 2.12 0.06
CA VAL A 307 23.31 3.43 0.74
C VAL A 307 22.51 4.43 -0.10
N LEU A 308 22.80 4.50 -1.41
CA LEU A 308 22.11 5.39 -2.32
C LEU A 308 20.62 5.03 -2.41
N LEU A 309 20.32 3.73 -2.52
CA LEU A 309 18.95 3.22 -2.51
C LEU A 309 18.23 3.59 -1.20
N THR A 310 18.86 3.36 -0.06
CA THR A 310 18.26 3.64 1.27
C THR A 310 17.95 5.12 1.45
N ILE A 311 18.88 6.00 1.09
CA ILE A 311 18.66 7.47 1.17
C ILE A 311 17.50 7.87 0.24
N GLY A 312 17.50 7.39 -1.00
CA GLY A 312 16.46 7.70 -1.98
C GLY A 312 15.08 7.21 -1.53
N MET A 313 14.98 5.95 -1.10
CA MET A 313 13.74 5.38 -0.59
C MET A 313 13.25 6.09 0.68
N PHE A 314 14.15 6.45 1.59
CA PHE A 314 13.75 7.17 2.80
C PHE A 314 13.12 8.54 2.47
N ILE A 315 13.76 9.31 1.58
CA ILE A 315 13.21 10.59 1.13
C ILE A 315 11.87 10.36 0.40
N TRP A 316 11.79 9.34 -0.45
CA TRP A 316 10.58 8.96 -1.17
C TRP A 316 9.42 8.69 -0.19
N LEU A 317 9.65 7.87 0.84
CA LEU A 317 8.65 7.56 1.86
C LEU A 317 8.27 8.77 2.73
N CYS A 318 9.19 9.73 2.97
CA CYS A 318 8.85 10.99 3.60
C CYS A 318 7.92 11.87 2.75
N MET A 319 7.99 11.74 1.42
CA MET A 319 7.18 12.57 0.51
C MET A 319 5.77 12.02 0.31
N ILE A 320 5.52 10.72 0.49
CA ILE A 320 4.20 10.11 0.30
C ILE A 320 3.11 10.78 1.15
N PRO A 321 3.25 10.97 2.48
CA PRO A 321 2.24 11.64 3.27
C PRO A 321 1.96 13.09 2.83
N VAL A 322 2.96 13.76 2.25
CA VAL A 322 2.80 15.13 1.71
C VAL A 322 1.92 15.11 0.47
N VAL A 323 2.11 14.14 -0.44
CA VAL A 323 1.28 13.97 -1.63
C VAL A 323 -0.16 13.64 -1.25
N GLU A 324 -0.35 12.63 -0.39
CA GLU A 324 -1.67 12.18 0.07
C GLU A 324 -2.44 13.29 0.77
N ALA A 325 -1.80 14.00 1.72
CA ALA A 325 -2.42 15.11 2.42
C ALA A 325 -2.77 16.26 1.48
N SER A 326 -1.91 16.53 0.48
CA SER A 326 -2.17 17.57 -0.51
C SER A 326 -3.38 17.24 -1.37
N GLU A 327 -3.49 16.02 -1.85
CA GLU A 327 -4.62 15.53 -2.63
C GLU A 327 -5.93 15.61 -1.85
N GLN A 328 -5.95 15.04 -0.64
CA GLN A 328 -7.13 15.10 0.23
C GLN A 328 -7.57 16.52 0.50
N THR A 329 -6.63 17.42 0.78
CA THR A 329 -6.92 18.84 1.02
C THR A 329 -7.52 19.52 -0.22
N ILE A 330 -7.04 19.17 -1.43
CA ILE A 330 -7.61 19.67 -2.69
C ILE A 330 -9.06 19.20 -2.83
N LEU A 331 -9.29 17.90 -2.70
CA LEU A 331 -10.62 17.31 -2.82
C LEU A 331 -11.61 17.88 -1.79
N GLN A 332 -11.19 18.03 -0.52
CA GLN A 332 -11.99 18.62 0.53
C GLN A 332 -12.39 20.08 0.24
N LYS A 333 -11.50 20.84 -0.41
CA LYS A 333 -11.76 22.26 -0.72
C LYS A 333 -12.67 22.45 -1.94
N VAL A 334 -12.57 21.58 -2.94
CA VAL A 334 -13.29 21.75 -4.21
C VAL A 334 -14.63 21.01 -4.27
N ILE A 335 -14.84 20.01 -3.40
CA ILE A 335 -16.06 19.20 -3.34
C ILE A 335 -16.87 19.58 -2.12
N VAL A 336 -18.18 19.81 -2.33
CA VAL A 336 -19.12 20.08 -1.22
C VAL A 336 -19.18 18.91 -0.24
N PRO A 337 -19.28 19.16 1.08
CA PRO A 337 -19.19 18.12 2.12
C PRO A 337 -20.12 16.92 1.90
N GLU A 338 -21.33 17.15 1.40
CA GLU A 338 -22.36 16.12 1.19
C GLU A 338 -22.00 15.09 0.10
N ARG A 339 -21.02 15.42 -0.76
CA ARG A 339 -20.55 14.56 -1.86
C ARG A 339 -19.12 14.08 -1.69
N GLN A 340 -18.40 14.55 -0.67
CA GLN A 340 -16.98 14.22 -0.46
C GLN A 340 -16.74 12.72 -0.34
N GLY A 341 -17.51 12.00 0.46
CA GLY A 341 -17.33 10.57 0.66
C GLY A 341 -17.41 9.76 -0.64
N ARG A 342 -18.39 10.08 -1.50
CA ARG A 342 -18.56 9.41 -2.80
C ARG A 342 -17.44 9.74 -3.78
N VAL A 343 -17.02 11.00 -3.84
CA VAL A 343 -15.94 11.44 -4.74
C VAL A 343 -14.60 10.88 -4.28
N PHE A 344 -14.31 10.88 -2.99
CA PHE A 344 -13.08 10.30 -2.44
C PHE A 344 -13.00 8.80 -2.70
N GLY A 345 -14.09 8.06 -2.41
CA GLY A 345 -14.15 6.64 -2.67
C GLY A 345 -13.97 6.30 -4.15
N PHE A 346 -14.57 7.09 -5.04
CA PHE A 346 -14.42 6.91 -6.49
C PHE A 346 -12.98 7.20 -6.95
N ALA A 347 -12.39 8.33 -6.53
CA ALA A 347 -11.03 8.70 -6.88
C ALA A 347 -10.04 7.63 -6.41
N GLN A 348 -10.12 7.25 -5.14
CA GLN A 348 -9.26 6.22 -4.55
C GLN A 348 -9.39 4.87 -5.26
N SER A 349 -10.62 4.46 -5.63
CA SER A 349 -10.84 3.19 -6.34
C SER A 349 -10.19 3.20 -7.73
N ILE A 350 -10.32 4.29 -8.48
CA ILE A 350 -9.70 4.42 -9.81
C ILE A 350 -8.18 4.48 -9.71
N GLU A 351 -7.66 5.24 -8.76
CA GLU A 351 -6.23 5.39 -8.55
C GLU A 351 -5.57 4.08 -8.13
N GLN A 352 -6.18 3.37 -7.20
CA GLN A 352 -5.67 2.07 -6.73
C GLN A 352 -5.75 0.98 -7.79
N ALA A 353 -6.75 1.00 -8.69
CA ALA A 353 -6.89 0.01 -9.74
C ALA A 353 -5.77 0.04 -10.79
N ALA A 354 -5.01 1.14 -10.88
CA ALA A 354 -3.91 1.26 -11.84
C ALA A 354 -2.67 0.45 -11.45
N SER A 355 -2.38 0.32 -10.16
CA SER A 355 -1.20 -0.36 -9.63
C SER A 355 -1.12 -1.85 -9.97
N PRO A 356 -2.21 -2.64 -9.84
CA PRO A 356 -2.22 -4.05 -10.24
C PRO A 356 -1.89 -4.27 -11.72
N ILE A 357 -2.39 -3.39 -12.59
CA ILE A 357 -2.15 -3.51 -14.04
C ILE A 357 -0.64 -3.47 -14.31
N THR A 358 0.04 -2.49 -13.75
CA THR A 358 1.50 -2.37 -13.89
C THR A 358 2.21 -3.54 -13.23
N ALA A 359 1.80 -3.96 -12.04
CA ALA A 359 2.43 -5.06 -11.32
C ALA A 359 2.43 -6.36 -12.15
N PHE A 360 1.32 -6.69 -12.84
CA PHE A 360 1.27 -7.85 -13.73
C PHE A 360 2.12 -7.70 -14.99
N MET A 361 2.21 -6.49 -15.54
CA MET A 361 2.94 -6.25 -16.78
C MET A 361 4.46 -6.16 -16.58
N ILE A 362 4.90 -5.59 -15.45
CA ILE A 362 6.29 -5.21 -15.29
C ILE A 362 7.22 -6.39 -15.06
N GLY A 363 6.72 -7.48 -14.46
CA GLY A 363 7.49 -8.70 -14.24
C GLY A 363 7.99 -9.33 -15.56
N PRO A 364 7.09 -9.65 -16.51
CA PRO A 364 7.48 -10.10 -17.84
C PRO A 364 8.39 -9.13 -18.60
N ILE A 365 8.10 -7.83 -18.54
CA ILE A 365 8.93 -6.79 -19.17
C ILE A 365 10.35 -6.81 -18.58
N ALA A 366 10.47 -6.87 -17.25
CA ALA A 366 11.76 -6.98 -16.59
C ALA A 366 12.50 -8.26 -17.00
N GLN A 367 11.83 -9.40 -16.88
CA GLN A 367 12.44 -10.73 -17.06
C GLN A 367 12.87 -11.01 -18.50
N PHE A 368 12.07 -10.61 -19.49
CA PHE A 368 12.32 -10.98 -20.89
C PHE A 368 12.96 -9.87 -21.72
N ILE A 369 12.93 -8.61 -21.26
CA ILE A 369 13.47 -7.48 -22.02
C ILE A 369 14.64 -6.86 -21.27
N PHE A 370 14.43 -6.29 -20.09
CA PHE A 370 15.45 -5.43 -19.45
C PHE A 370 16.56 -6.21 -18.76
N ILE A 371 16.28 -7.36 -18.16
CA ILE A 371 17.30 -8.20 -17.54
C ILE A 371 18.23 -8.78 -18.62
N PRO A 372 17.76 -9.44 -19.70
CA PRO A 372 18.63 -9.87 -20.79
C PRO A 372 19.38 -8.71 -21.45
N PHE A 373 18.72 -7.57 -21.67
CA PHE A 373 19.35 -6.37 -22.26
C PHE A 373 20.56 -5.89 -21.45
N MET A 374 20.50 -5.96 -20.11
CA MET A 374 21.58 -5.54 -19.22
C MET A 374 22.51 -6.66 -18.77
N THR A 375 22.24 -7.92 -19.14
CA THR A 375 23.11 -9.05 -18.79
C THR A 375 24.03 -9.45 -19.95
N THR A 376 23.48 -9.71 -21.12
CA THR A 376 24.20 -10.19 -22.31
C THR A 376 23.84 -9.43 -23.59
N GLY A 377 22.93 -8.46 -23.50
CA GLY A 377 22.45 -7.69 -24.64
C GLY A 377 23.20 -6.37 -24.84
N ALA A 378 22.76 -5.60 -25.83
CA ALA A 378 23.36 -4.32 -26.23
C ALA A 378 23.47 -3.29 -25.08
N GLY A 379 22.61 -3.36 -24.06
CA GLY A 379 22.71 -2.47 -22.90
C GLY A 379 23.97 -2.75 -22.07
N ALA A 380 24.33 -4.02 -21.90
CA ALA A 380 25.58 -4.40 -21.24
C ALA A 380 26.80 -3.89 -22.00
N ASP A 381 26.78 -3.94 -23.33
CA ASP A 381 27.89 -3.48 -24.17
C ASP A 381 28.03 -1.95 -24.17
N VAL A 382 26.91 -1.21 -24.25
CA VAL A 382 26.93 0.25 -24.42
C VAL A 382 27.07 1.01 -23.11
N ILE A 383 26.32 0.62 -22.07
CA ILE A 383 26.29 1.33 -20.79
C ILE A 383 26.83 0.52 -19.62
N GLY A 384 27.09 -0.77 -19.79
CA GLY A 384 27.52 -1.66 -18.71
C GLY A 384 28.83 -1.25 -18.05
N GLY A 385 29.73 -0.59 -18.78
CA GLY A 385 31.02 -0.14 -18.26
C GLY A 385 30.94 0.85 -17.10
N TRP A 386 29.92 1.70 -17.06
CA TRP A 386 29.69 2.68 -15.99
C TRP A 386 28.42 2.39 -15.15
N PHE A 387 27.40 1.79 -15.80
CA PHE A 387 26.13 1.50 -15.14
C PHE A 387 26.14 0.15 -14.42
N GLY A 388 27.00 -0.78 -14.89
CA GLY A 388 27.06 -2.17 -14.43
C GLY A 388 26.15 -3.08 -15.27
N THR A 389 26.29 -4.39 -15.05
CA THR A 389 25.56 -5.44 -15.78
C THR A 389 24.86 -6.39 -14.81
N GLY A 390 23.92 -7.22 -15.32
CA GLY A 390 23.23 -8.26 -14.57
C GLY A 390 21.78 -7.90 -14.21
N THR A 391 21.12 -8.83 -13.49
CA THR A 391 19.69 -8.78 -13.12
C THR A 391 19.31 -7.47 -12.44
N GLY A 392 20.04 -7.09 -11.39
CA GLY A 392 19.77 -5.88 -10.64
C GLY A 392 19.87 -4.61 -11.50
N ARG A 393 20.76 -4.60 -12.52
CA ARG A 393 20.93 -3.45 -13.42
C ARG A 393 19.79 -3.34 -14.43
N GLY A 394 19.24 -4.49 -14.89
CA GLY A 394 18.02 -4.51 -15.69
C GLY A 394 16.83 -3.89 -14.94
N ILE A 395 16.66 -4.24 -13.66
CA ILE A 395 15.63 -3.67 -12.79
C ILE A 395 15.88 -2.18 -12.54
N ALA A 396 17.13 -1.80 -12.24
CA ALA A 396 17.51 -0.40 -12.02
C ALA A 396 17.21 0.49 -13.24
N LEU A 397 17.44 -0.02 -14.44
CA LEU A 397 17.11 0.70 -15.68
C LEU A 397 15.60 0.96 -15.80
N LEU A 398 14.75 0.01 -15.41
CA LEU A 398 13.30 0.21 -15.35
C LEU A 398 12.90 1.29 -14.34
N PHE A 399 13.54 1.35 -13.18
CA PHE A 399 13.28 2.42 -12.20
C PHE A 399 13.65 3.80 -12.77
N ILE A 400 14.77 3.91 -13.45
CA ILE A 400 15.20 5.17 -14.10
C ILE A 400 14.21 5.58 -15.17
N ILE A 401 13.79 4.65 -16.04
CA ILE A 401 12.81 4.94 -17.10
C ILE A 401 11.47 5.36 -16.50
N ALA A 402 10.96 4.64 -15.50
CA ALA A 402 9.72 5.01 -14.80
C ALA A 402 9.85 6.40 -14.14
N GLY A 403 10.98 6.69 -13.51
CA GLY A 403 11.28 8.01 -12.96
C GLY A 403 11.29 9.12 -13.99
N MET A 404 11.92 8.89 -15.15
CA MET A 404 11.94 9.85 -16.26
C MET A 404 10.52 10.09 -16.82
N ILE A 405 9.74 9.03 -17.02
CA ILE A 405 8.35 9.15 -17.47
C ILE A 405 7.53 9.95 -16.47
N GLY A 406 7.64 9.63 -15.16
CA GLY A 406 6.94 10.34 -14.10
C GLY A 406 7.32 11.82 -14.03
N LEU A 407 8.59 12.14 -14.18
CA LEU A 407 9.08 13.51 -14.22
C LEU A 407 8.52 14.29 -15.41
N VAL A 408 8.57 13.72 -16.61
CA VAL A 408 8.03 14.34 -17.84
C VAL A 408 6.52 14.56 -17.71
N VAL A 409 5.78 13.54 -17.27
CA VAL A 409 4.32 13.64 -17.10
C VAL A 409 3.96 14.71 -16.05
N THR A 410 4.72 14.79 -14.96
CA THR A 410 4.50 15.83 -13.94
C THR A 410 4.72 17.23 -14.52
N LEU A 411 5.79 17.44 -15.29
CA LEU A 411 6.08 18.73 -15.94
C LEU A 411 4.99 19.11 -16.96
N VAL A 412 4.53 18.15 -17.76
CA VAL A 412 3.44 18.36 -18.74
C VAL A 412 2.13 18.66 -18.01
N ALA A 413 1.82 17.93 -16.94
CA ALA A 413 0.61 18.15 -16.15
C ALA A 413 0.58 19.56 -15.51
N MET A 414 1.73 20.08 -15.06
CA MET A 414 1.85 21.46 -14.54
C MET A 414 1.56 22.53 -15.60
N GLN A 415 1.73 22.22 -16.88
CA GLN A 415 1.43 23.13 -18.00
C GLN A 415 0.00 22.96 -18.53
N SER A 416 -0.73 21.95 -18.06
CA SER A 416 -2.06 21.58 -18.53
C SER A 416 -3.13 22.64 -18.22
N ARG A 417 -4.21 22.61 -19.00
CA ARG A 417 -5.40 23.46 -18.73
C ARG A 417 -6.06 23.09 -17.38
N SER A 418 -6.07 21.79 -17.03
CA SER A 418 -6.61 21.28 -15.77
C SER A 418 -5.88 21.83 -14.55
N TYR A 419 -4.54 21.87 -14.58
CA TYR A 419 -3.72 22.46 -13.53
C TYR A 419 -4.02 23.97 -13.37
N ARG A 420 -4.09 24.70 -14.46
CA ARG A 420 -4.39 26.13 -14.44
C ARG A 420 -5.78 26.42 -13.88
N ALA A 421 -6.78 25.65 -14.32
CA ALA A 421 -8.15 25.79 -13.83
C ALA A 421 -8.27 25.54 -12.32
N LEU A 422 -7.68 24.42 -11.82
CA LEU A 422 -7.65 24.14 -10.38
C LEU A 422 -6.85 25.21 -9.61
N SER A 423 -5.73 25.70 -10.15
CA SER A 423 -4.92 26.74 -9.51
C SER A 423 -5.67 28.04 -9.34
N GLN A 424 -6.53 28.41 -10.30
CA GLN A 424 -7.38 29.60 -10.22
C GLN A 424 -8.42 29.49 -9.10
N LEU A 425 -9.02 28.31 -8.89
CA LEU A 425 -9.95 28.07 -7.79
C LEU A 425 -9.32 28.34 -6.41
N TYR A 426 -8.02 28.10 -6.29
CA TYR A 426 -7.27 28.41 -5.07
C TYR A 426 -6.93 29.89 -4.90
N THR A 427 -6.88 30.65 -5.99
CA THR A 427 -6.60 32.08 -5.98
C THR A 427 -7.87 32.91 -5.70
N ILE A 428 -9.02 32.45 -6.23
CA ILE A 428 -10.32 33.13 -6.11
C ILE A 428 -10.95 32.88 -4.72
N ARG A 429 -10.73 31.73 -4.08
CA ARG A 429 -11.18 31.39 -2.72
C ARG A 429 -10.06 31.60 -1.68
N GLY A 430 -9.38 32.73 -1.73
CA GLY A 430 -8.43 33.14 -0.69
C GLY A 430 -9.15 33.67 0.57
N PRO A 431 -8.42 33.91 1.68
CA PRO A 431 -9.00 34.34 2.97
C PRO A 431 -9.89 35.60 2.93
N GLU A 432 -9.84 36.37 1.86
CA GLU A 432 -10.69 37.57 1.69
C GLU A 432 -12.15 37.26 1.30
N SER A 433 -12.41 36.06 0.70
CA SER A 433 -13.80 35.69 0.38
C SER A 433 -14.59 35.24 1.59
N ASP A 434 -13.91 34.65 2.59
CA ASP A 434 -14.57 34.22 3.84
C ASP A 434 -14.96 35.42 4.71
N LEU A 435 -14.30 36.58 4.56
CA LEU A 435 -14.61 37.82 5.24
C LEU A 435 -15.80 38.59 4.61
N LEU A 436 -16.05 38.39 3.31
CA LEU A 436 -17.18 39.00 2.61
C LEU A 436 -18.48 38.21 2.79
N GLU A 437 -18.42 36.88 2.92
CA GLU A 437 -19.60 36.05 3.26
C GLU A 437 -19.98 36.13 4.75
N ALA A 438 -19.05 36.44 5.64
CA ALA A 438 -19.34 36.69 7.07
C ALA A 438 -19.88 38.09 7.34
N SER A 439 -19.87 38.99 6.35
CA SER A 439 -20.35 40.38 6.46
C SER A 439 -21.65 40.65 5.68
N ALA A 440 -22.23 39.66 5.03
CA ALA A 440 -23.51 39.66 4.35
C ALA A 440 -24.54 38.78 5.07
#